data_f578911c1ce06f2904879851c0726487
#
_entry.id   f578911c1ce06f2904879851c0726487
#
_cell.length_a   1.000
_cell.length_b   1.000
_cell.length_c   1.000
_cell.angle_alpha   90.00
_cell.angle_beta   90.00
_cell.angle_gamma   90.00
#
_symmetry.space_group_name_H-M   'P 1'
#
loop_
_entity.id
_entity.type
_entity.pdbx_description
1 polymer ?
#
loop_
_entity_poly.entity_id
_entity_poly.type
_entity_poly.pdbx_seq_one_letter_code
_entity_poly.pdbx_strand_id
1 'polypeptide(L)'
;QSFFDGHDWIISRRQKSDVASNVRLMEIPKRIIEKYKGTTRNDSIFPVPTNKICNSHIDKLIQELKIVTEQKVTFHTARHTFGTMFLTEGVPLESLSKMMGHKNISTTQIYAKITSQKISKDMDLVSHKFSGMEAAFIEMENEIIV
;
A
#
# COMPACT_ATOMS: atom_id res chain seq x y z
N GLN A 1 12.50 15.21 0.35
CA GLN A 1 12.02 16.60 0.35
C GLN A 1 10.85 16.74 1.33
N SER A 2 10.86 17.81 2.10
CA SER A 2 9.73 18.21 2.94
C SER A 2 8.67 18.88 2.08
N PHE A 3 7.43 18.43 2.18
CA PHE A 3 6.27 19.06 1.53
C PHE A 3 5.55 20.01 2.48
N PHE A 4 4.52 20.68 1.96
CA PHE A 4 3.68 21.63 2.69
C PHE A 4 3.04 21.07 3.98
N ASP A 5 3.00 19.74 4.14
CA ASP A 5 2.44 19.05 5.31
C ASP A 5 3.48 18.75 6.41
N GLY A 6 4.71 19.22 6.26
CA GLY A 6 5.79 19.00 7.23
C GLY A 6 6.36 17.58 7.27
N HIS A 7 5.95 16.71 6.33
CA HIS A 7 6.42 15.33 6.25
C HIS A 7 7.45 15.15 5.13
N ASP A 8 8.22 14.08 5.23
CA ASP A 8 9.16 13.67 4.19
C ASP A 8 8.47 12.83 3.12
N TRP A 9 8.80 13.10 1.87
CA TRP A 9 8.22 12.43 0.71
C TRP A 9 9.29 11.88 -0.23
N ILE A 10 9.03 10.70 -0.79
CA ILE A 10 9.73 10.22 -1.98
C ILE A 10 8.98 10.74 -3.19
N ILE A 11 9.69 11.53 -4.02
CA ILE A 11 9.17 12.01 -5.28
C ILE A 11 10.00 11.35 -6.37
N SER A 12 9.37 10.59 -7.22
CA SER A 12 10.02 9.91 -8.33
C SER A 12 9.19 9.96 -9.59
N ARG A 13 9.83 9.81 -10.74
CA ARG A 13 9.15 9.56 -12.02
C ARG A 13 9.43 8.16 -12.47
N ARG A 14 8.38 7.45 -12.85
CA ARG A 14 8.50 6.08 -13.34
C ARG A 14 9.02 6.12 -14.78
N GLN A 15 10.19 5.54 -15.03
CA GLN A 15 10.84 5.54 -16.36
C GLN A 15 9.94 5.03 -17.49
N LYS A 16 9.12 3.97 -17.25
CA LYS A 16 8.27 3.37 -18.29
C LYS A 16 7.00 4.17 -18.63
N SER A 17 6.49 4.97 -17.73
CA SER A 17 5.19 5.65 -17.89
C SER A 17 5.28 7.16 -17.81
N ASP A 18 6.43 7.69 -17.43
CA ASP A 18 6.71 9.10 -17.12
C ASP A 18 5.71 9.72 -16.11
N VAL A 19 5.07 8.87 -15.31
CA VAL A 19 4.11 9.30 -14.31
C VAL A 19 4.83 9.59 -13.00
N ALA A 20 4.51 10.73 -12.40
CA ALA A 20 4.98 11.07 -11.06
C ALA A 20 4.42 10.08 -10.03
N SER A 21 5.29 9.64 -9.12
CA SER A 21 4.95 8.79 -7.98
C SER A 21 5.41 9.52 -6.73
N ASN A 22 4.45 9.93 -5.91
CA ASN A 22 4.71 10.64 -4.67
C ASN A 22 4.24 9.77 -3.51
N VAL A 23 5.16 9.40 -2.63
CA VAL A 23 4.85 8.55 -1.49
C VAL A 23 5.38 9.20 -0.22
N ARG A 24 4.49 9.44 0.75
CA ARG A 24 4.86 9.91 2.06
C ARG A 24 5.68 8.85 2.79
N LEU A 25 6.81 9.26 3.35
CA LEU A 25 7.65 8.36 4.13
C LEU A 25 7.06 8.14 5.52
N MET A 26 6.81 6.88 5.84
CA MET A 26 6.56 6.42 7.19
C MET A 26 7.89 6.19 7.93
N GLU A 27 7.84 5.94 9.23
CA GLU A 27 9.02 5.82 10.09
C GLU A 27 9.97 4.69 9.66
N ILE A 28 9.44 3.51 9.33
CA ILE A 28 10.28 2.36 8.93
C ILE A 28 11.09 2.65 7.66
N PRO A 29 10.49 3.12 6.54
CA PRO A 29 11.24 3.55 5.37
C PRO A 29 12.29 4.62 5.66
N LYS A 30 12.02 5.60 6.54
CA LYS A 30 12.99 6.62 6.94
C LYS A 30 14.22 5.99 7.57
N ARG A 31 14.05 5.10 8.53
CA ARG A 31 15.15 4.38 9.20
C ARG A 31 15.96 3.53 8.22
N ILE A 32 15.30 2.90 7.24
CA ILE A 32 15.99 2.14 6.22
C ILE A 32 16.85 3.06 5.35
N ILE A 33 16.31 4.21 4.90
CA ILE A 33 17.06 5.20 4.12
C ILE A 33 18.27 5.70 4.91
N GLU A 34 18.09 6.07 6.16
CA GLU A 34 19.17 6.58 7.00
C GLU A 34 20.27 5.54 7.22
N LYS A 35 19.91 4.26 7.41
CA LYS A 35 20.85 3.15 7.53
C LYS A 35 21.78 3.01 6.31
N TYR A 36 21.28 3.28 5.12
CA TYR A 36 22.05 3.14 3.86
C TYR A 36 22.63 4.46 3.35
N LYS A 37 22.41 5.57 4.05
CA LYS A 37 22.93 6.87 3.68
C LYS A 37 24.45 6.86 3.61
N GLY A 38 25.00 7.33 2.50
CA GLY A 38 26.44 7.37 2.26
C GLY A 38 27.11 6.02 1.93
N THR A 39 26.35 4.93 1.80
CA THR A 39 26.88 3.61 1.44
C THR A 39 27.06 3.41 -0.07
N THR A 40 26.46 4.27 -0.88
CA THR A 40 26.52 4.21 -2.35
C THR A 40 27.55 5.21 -2.89
N ARG A 41 28.27 4.81 -3.95
CA ARG A 41 29.27 5.67 -4.61
C ARG A 41 28.67 6.62 -5.66
N ASN A 42 27.38 6.52 -5.91
CA ASN A 42 26.60 7.31 -6.85
C ASN A 42 25.38 7.88 -6.11
N ASP A 43 24.62 8.77 -6.74
CA ASP A 43 23.45 9.42 -6.15
C ASP A 43 22.26 8.45 -5.86
N SER A 44 22.48 7.15 -5.90
CA SER A 44 21.46 6.16 -5.54
C SER A 44 21.23 6.11 -4.04
N ILE A 45 19.98 6.05 -3.61
CA ILE A 45 19.62 5.94 -2.19
C ILE A 45 20.05 4.56 -1.62
N PHE A 46 19.97 3.50 -2.45
CA PHE A 46 20.30 2.14 -2.04
C PHE A 46 21.30 1.49 -3.00
N PRO A 47 22.20 0.63 -2.50
CA PRO A 47 23.08 -0.17 -3.34
C PRO A 47 22.34 -1.39 -3.91
N VAL A 48 21.26 -1.13 -4.68
CA VAL A 48 20.40 -2.22 -5.19
C VAL A 48 21.01 -2.84 -6.43
N PRO A 49 21.27 -4.14 -6.45
CA PRO A 49 21.72 -4.86 -7.63
C PRO A 49 20.60 -4.99 -8.68
N THR A 50 20.91 -5.58 -9.83
CA THR A 50 19.91 -5.82 -10.86
C THR A 50 18.77 -6.70 -10.37
N ASN A 51 17.57 -6.56 -10.96
CA ASN A 51 16.41 -7.40 -10.63
C ASN A 51 16.69 -8.90 -10.70
N LYS A 52 17.57 -9.32 -11.64
CA LYS A 52 17.99 -10.73 -11.78
C LYS A 52 18.71 -11.21 -10.52
N ILE A 53 19.64 -10.42 -10.02
CA ILE A 53 20.41 -10.73 -8.80
C ILE A 53 19.48 -10.71 -7.57
N CYS A 54 18.62 -9.70 -7.45
CA CYS A 54 17.63 -9.64 -6.37
C CYS A 54 16.75 -10.90 -6.34
N ASN A 55 16.21 -11.30 -7.49
CA ASN A 55 15.37 -12.49 -7.58
C ASN A 55 16.15 -13.78 -7.22
N SER A 56 17.42 -13.90 -7.63
CA SER A 56 18.25 -15.03 -7.25
C SER A 56 18.48 -15.12 -5.74
N HIS A 57 18.66 -13.98 -5.06
CA HIS A 57 18.76 -13.94 -3.60
C HIS A 57 17.44 -14.29 -2.91
N ILE A 58 16.32 -13.82 -3.43
CA ILE A 58 14.98 -14.17 -2.93
C ILE A 58 14.73 -15.66 -3.05
N ASP A 59 15.03 -16.26 -4.22
CA ASP A 59 14.90 -17.70 -4.44
C ASP A 59 15.71 -18.51 -3.41
N LYS A 60 16.97 -18.11 -3.15
CA LYS A 60 17.82 -18.76 -2.13
C LYS A 60 17.22 -18.64 -0.73
N LEU A 61 16.78 -17.45 -0.31
CA LEU A 61 16.17 -17.24 0.99
C LEU A 61 14.92 -18.10 1.20
N ILE A 62 14.06 -18.19 0.18
CA ILE A 62 12.85 -19.02 0.24
C ILE A 62 13.21 -20.51 0.41
N GLN A 63 14.22 -20.98 -0.31
CA GLN A 63 14.69 -22.36 -0.19
C GLN A 63 15.31 -22.64 1.19
N GLU A 64 16.20 -21.77 1.67
CA GLU A 64 16.85 -21.91 2.98
C GLU A 64 15.86 -21.89 4.14
N LEU A 65 14.86 -21.00 4.07
CA LEU A 65 13.81 -20.87 5.08
C LEU A 65 12.65 -21.87 4.90
N LYS A 66 12.71 -22.71 3.86
CA LYS A 66 11.67 -23.72 3.54
C LYS A 66 10.26 -23.12 3.46
N ILE A 67 10.16 -21.89 2.91
CA ILE A 67 8.88 -21.22 2.75
C ILE A 67 8.13 -21.85 1.57
N VAL A 68 6.95 -22.41 1.85
CA VAL A 68 6.09 -22.96 0.80
C VAL A 68 5.26 -21.84 0.18
N THR A 69 5.37 -21.69 -1.14
CA THR A 69 4.62 -20.68 -1.90
C THR A 69 3.98 -21.33 -3.13
N GLU A 70 2.74 -20.97 -3.43
CA GLU A 70 2.04 -21.44 -4.63
C GLU A 70 2.63 -20.86 -5.92
N GLN A 71 3.20 -19.67 -5.84
CA GLN A 71 3.76 -18.97 -6.98
C GLN A 71 5.19 -18.52 -6.69
N LYS A 72 5.97 -18.34 -7.77
CA LYS A 72 7.34 -17.82 -7.65
C LYS A 72 7.34 -16.42 -7.05
N VAL A 73 8.00 -16.27 -5.91
CA VAL A 73 8.22 -14.97 -5.27
C VAL A 73 9.38 -14.24 -5.97
N THR A 74 9.14 -12.99 -6.31
CA THR A 74 10.11 -12.15 -7.00
C THR A 74 10.20 -10.78 -6.34
N PHE A 75 11.18 -9.97 -6.70
CA PHE A 75 11.25 -8.58 -6.26
C PHE A 75 9.97 -7.79 -6.59
N HIS A 76 9.28 -8.15 -7.67
CA HIS A 76 8.00 -7.53 -8.03
C HIS A 76 6.86 -7.91 -7.08
N THR A 77 6.96 -9.04 -6.39
CA THR A 77 5.98 -9.48 -5.38
C THR A 77 5.83 -8.45 -4.25
N ALA A 78 6.94 -7.81 -3.84
CA ALA A 78 6.88 -6.74 -2.84
C ALA A 78 5.97 -5.59 -3.27
N ARG A 79 5.95 -5.26 -4.57
CA ARG A 79 5.04 -4.24 -5.12
C ARG A 79 3.57 -4.69 -5.08
N HIS A 80 3.30 -5.97 -5.35
CA HIS A 80 1.96 -6.54 -5.22
C HIS A 80 1.51 -6.54 -3.75
N THR A 81 2.38 -6.94 -2.84
CA THR A 81 2.11 -6.90 -1.39
C THR A 81 1.78 -5.49 -0.93
N PHE A 82 2.57 -4.48 -1.35
CA PHE A 82 2.28 -3.08 -1.06
C PHE A 82 0.88 -2.70 -1.54
N GLY A 83 0.55 -3.00 -2.81
CA GLY A 83 -0.75 -2.67 -3.39
C GLY A 83 -1.92 -3.31 -2.63
N THR A 84 -1.83 -4.59 -2.35
CA THR A 84 -2.88 -5.34 -1.64
C THR A 84 -3.02 -4.88 -0.20
N MET A 85 -1.92 -4.73 0.53
CA MET A 85 -1.91 -4.33 1.93
C MET A 85 -2.53 -2.93 2.12
N PHE A 86 -2.06 -1.93 1.37
CA PHE A 86 -2.56 -0.56 1.50
C PHE A 86 -4.04 -0.45 1.13
N LEU A 87 -4.48 -1.20 0.12
CA LEU A 87 -5.90 -1.23 -0.24
C LEU A 87 -6.76 -1.89 0.83
N THR A 88 -6.26 -2.97 1.46
CA THR A 88 -6.94 -3.65 2.57
C THR A 88 -7.05 -2.76 3.80
N GLU A 89 -6.06 -1.92 4.05
CA GLU A 89 -6.05 -0.92 5.12
C GLU A 89 -6.88 0.34 4.80
N GLY A 90 -7.59 0.37 3.68
CA GLY A 90 -8.56 1.42 3.35
C GLY A 90 -8.00 2.59 2.56
N VAL A 91 -6.76 2.51 2.05
CA VAL A 91 -6.23 3.54 1.15
C VAL A 91 -7.06 3.55 -0.15
N PRO A 92 -7.61 4.70 -0.57
CA PRO A 92 -8.38 4.79 -1.81
C PRO A 92 -7.59 4.32 -3.02
N LEU A 93 -8.27 3.68 -3.97
CA LEU A 93 -7.66 3.11 -5.17
C LEU A 93 -6.93 4.17 -6.01
N GLU A 94 -7.47 5.38 -6.08
CA GLU A 94 -6.91 6.53 -6.78
C GLU A 94 -5.58 6.98 -6.14
N SER A 95 -5.55 7.07 -4.82
CA SER A 95 -4.34 7.42 -4.06
C SER A 95 -3.27 6.36 -4.25
N LEU A 96 -3.64 5.08 -4.13
CA LEU A 96 -2.74 3.96 -4.35
C LEU A 96 -2.19 3.96 -5.78
N SER A 97 -3.03 4.23 -6.79
CA SER A 97 -2.62 4.32 -8.19
C SER A 97 -1.54 5.39 -8.40
N LYS A 98 -1.69 6.56 -7.80
CA LYS A 98 -0.69 7.64 -7.83
C LYS A 98 0.59 7.26 -7.10
N MET A 99 0.48 6.68 -5.90
CA MET A 99 1.63 6.19 -5.13
C MET A 99 2.45 5.17 -5.92
N MET A 100 1.79 4.30 -6.67
CA MET A 100 2.43 3.29 -7.52
C MET A 100 2.90 3.82 -8.89
N GLY A 101 2.60 5.07 -9.23
CA GLY A 101 2.94 5.66 -10.53
C GLY A 101 2.28 4.95 -11.72
N HIS A 102 1.03 4.53 -11.57
CA HIS A 102 0.26 3.95 -12.66
C HIS A 102 -0.36 5.04 -13.54
N LYS A 103 -0.23 4.89 -14.86
CA LYS A 103 -0.84 5.81 -15.82
C LYS A 103 -2.37 5.67 -15.83
N ASN A 104 -2.85 4.43 -15.73
CA ASN A 104 -4.27 4.09 -15.73
C ASN A 104 -4.63 3.39 -14.42
N ILE A 105 -5.73 3.80 -13.82
CA ILE A 105 -6.25 3.24 -12.57
C ILE A 105 -6.58 1.74 -12.71
N SER A 106 -6.97 1.30 -13.92
CA SER A 106 -7.22 -0.11 -14.23
C SER A 106 -6.04 -1.03 -13.90
N THR A 107 -4.81 -0.51 -13.98
CA THR A 107 -3.62 -1.26 -13.56
C THR A 107 -3.60 -1.51 -12.04
N THR A 108 -4.25 -0.66 -11.26
CA THR A 108 -4.35 -0.80 -9.80
C THR A 108 -5.54 -1.67 -9.40
N GLN A 109 -6.56 -1.77 -10.25
CA GLN A 109 -7.76 -2.58 -10.00
C GLN A 109 -7.47 -4.08 -9.83
N ILE A 110 -6.33 -4.57 -10.33
CA ILE A 110 -5.88 -5.95 -10.08
C ILE A 110 -5.74 -6.27 -8.58
N TYR A 111 -5.51 -5.25 -7.75
CA TYR A 111 -5.45 -5.36 -6.30
C TYR A 111 -6.82 -5.24 -5.63
N ALA A 112 -7.81 -4.72 -6.34
CA ALA A 112 -9.16 -4.44 -5.85
C ALA A 112 -10.05 -5.69 -5.89
N LYS A 113 -9.52 -6.88 -5.59
CA LYS A 113 -10.38 -8.02 -5.26
C LYS A 113 -11.10 -7.68 -3.97
N ILE A 114 -12.28 -7.06 -4.10
CA ILE A 114 -13.14 -6.73 -2.97
C ILE A 114 -13.55 -8.06 -2.35
N THR A 115 -12.97 -8.37 -1.20
CA THR A 115 -13.37 -9.52 -0.40
C THR A 115 -14.60 -9.15 0.44
N SER A 116 -15.43 -10.14 0.78
CA SER A 116 -16.54 -9.94 1.71
C SER A 116 -16.08 -9.34 3.04
N GLN A 117 -14.87 -9.67 3.48
CA GLN A 117 -14.25 -9.08 4.67
C GLN A 117 -14.01 -7.57 4.54
N LYS A 118 -13.59 -7.10 3.37
CA LYS A 118 -13.41 -5.66 3.16
C LYS A 118 -14.77 -4.95 3.16
N ILE A 119 -15.78 -5.52 2.51
CA ILE A 119 -17.14 -4.95 2.53
C ILE A 119 -17.63 -4.86 3.98
N SER A 120 -17.46 -5.91 4.78
CA SER A 120 -17.86 -5.91 6.18
C SER A 120 -17.17 -4.79 6.97
N LYS A 121 -15.85 -4.67 6.88
CA LYS A 121 -15.10 -3.59 7.54
C LYS A 121 -15.54 -2.20 7.10
N ASP A 122 -15.78 -2.00 5.81
CA ASP A 122 -16.23 -0.71 5.28
C ASP A 122 -17.64 -0.38 5.81
N MET A 123 -18.54 -1.37 5.91
CA MET A 123 -19.87 -1.22 6.47
C MET A 123 -19.84 -0.97 7.99
N ASP A 124 -18.94 -1.61 8.74
CA ASP A 124 -18.75 -1.34 10.17
C ASP A 124 -18.37 0.13 10.42
N LEU A 125 -17.48 0.68 9.59
CA LEU A 125 -17.10 2.09 9.67
C LEU A 125 -18.26 3.04 9.38
N VAL A 126 -19.13 2.68 8.42
CA VAL A 126 -20.31 3.45 8.07
C VAL A 126 -21.34 3.36 9.19
N SER A 127 -21.66 2.17 9.67
CA SER A 127 -22.59 1.94 10.78
C SER A 127 -22.19 2.73 12.02
N HIS A 128 -20.90 2.70 12.38
CA HIS A 128 -20.41 3.49 13.52
C HIS A 128 -20.65 5.00 13.36
N LYS A 129 -20.54 5.53 12.13
CA LYS A 129 -20.83 6.96 11.86
C LYS A 129 -22.31 7.30 11.95
N PHE A 130 -23.19 6.33 11.69
CA PHE A 130 -24.63 6.51 11.70
C PHE A 130 -25.31 5.98 12.98
N SER A 131 -24.58 5.48 13.96
CA SER A 131 -25.12 4.88 15.17
C SER A 131 -26.09 5.79 15.95
N GLY A 132 -25.83 7.10 15.95
CA GLY A 132 -26.76 8.07 16.57
C GLY A 132 -28.08 8.20 15.83
N MET A 133 -28.09 8.10 14.49
CA MET A 133 -29.31 8.11 13.69
C MET A 133 -30.10 6.81 13.83
N GLU A 134 -29.41 5.68 13.88
CA GLU A 134 -30.01 4.36 14.08
C GLU A 134 -30.71 4.29 15.45
N ALA A 135 -30.06 4.80 16.52
CA ALA A 135 -30.66 4.88 17.84
C ALA A 135 -31.92 5.75 17.86
N ALA A 136 -31.88 6.94 17.26
CA ALA A 136 -33.03 7.83 17.17
C ALA A 136 -34.19 7.21 16.36
N PHE A 137 -33.88 6.46 15.31
CA PHE A 137 -34.90 5.77 14.52
C PHE A 137 -35.59 4.65 15.32
N ILE A 138 -34.85 3.87 16.08
CA ILE A 138 -35.38 2.82 16.94
C ILE A 138 -36.28 3.41 18.05
N GLU A 139 -35.87 4.54 18.64
CA GLU A 139 -36.68 5.23 19.63
C GLU A 139 -38.03 5.69 19.03
N MET A 140 -38.02 6.28 17.82
CA MET A 140 -39.24 6.67 17.13
C MET A 140 -40.18 5.51 16.80
N GLU A 141 -39.65 4.35 16.36
CA GLU A 141 -40.46 3.16 16.11
C GLU A 141 -41.14 2.66 17.38
N ASN A 142 -40.46 2.66 18.50
CA ASN A 142 -41.00 2.23 19.79
C ASN A 142 -42.12 3.18 20.30
N GLU A 143 -42.07 4.48 19.98
CA GLU A 143 -43.13 5.44 20.33
C GLU A 143 -44.39 5.29 19.46
N ILE A 144 -44.25 4.80 18.23
CA ILE A 144 -45.38 4.63 17.29
C ILE A 144 -46.19 3.35 17.60
N ILE A 145 -45.57 2.37 18.26
CA ILE A 145 -46.18 1.05 18.54
C ILE A 145 -46.94 1.04 19.88
N VAL A 146 -46.93 2.14 20.64
CA VAL A 146 -47.68 2.33 21.87
C VAL A 146 -48.95 3.11 21.59
#